data_51360826853a7593508b30007f12995a
#
_entry.id   51360826853a7593508b30007f12995a
#
_cell.length_a   1.000
_cell.length_b   1.000
_cell.length_c   1.000
_cell.angle_alpha   90.00
_cell.angle_beta   90.00
_cell.angle_gamma   90.00
#
_symmetry.space_group_name_H-M   'P 1'
#
loop_
_entity.id
_entity.type
_entity.pdbx_description
1 polymer ?
#
loop_
_entity_poly.entity_id
_entity_poly.type
_entity_poly.pdbx_seq_one_letter_code
_entity_poly.pdbx_strand_id
1 'polypeptide(L)'
;MGSIQEDPSSPPHQPPIITVSLSSLQSNSIPLSTLEAAFGPSSLGILLVKDLPPTFPALRSKLLSYASYLAALPASTLSTVEVPSARYNVGWSHGKEILANGAYDVHKGSYYVQPVHDEGLEAKGRELYPELRDMTSGNVWLEEDVLPGFRGVMEEMCGTVIEVAALVARSCDFYGEMRVEGYRRGVLEGIVRGSVATKARLLHYFPPPPASPSPPSTTTTPAAEDVPEKADDDWCGTHTDLGALTGLTSNMFIDESLHPPSPLPPTDPSGCLPPLPEMSSHPDPKAGLWIKDRAGRVTQVQIPRDCLAFQTGEALQVITKGEFRAVPHFVRGGGAEVGEQGRVARNTLAVFTQPNLWEVLEEEEEGSGKGRTFADLAGEVFGRTV
;
A
#
# COMPACT_ATOMS: atom_id res chain seq x y z
N MET A 1 10.94 -13.73 45.25
CA MET A 1 10.90 -13.37 43.80
C MET A 1 10.20 -14.50 43.11
N GLY A 2 8.90 -14.37 42.88
CA GLY A 2 8.10 -15.39 42.17
C GLY A 2 8.23 -15.19 40.68
N SER A 3 8.75 -16.17 39.98
CA SER A 3 8.72 -16.25 38.52
C SER A 3 7.26 -16.46 38.09
N ILE A 4 6.71 -15.49 37.37
CA ILE A 4 5.42 -15.64 36.68
C ILE A 4 5.69 -16.65 35.56
N GLN A 5 5.18 -17.88 35.72
CA GLN A 5 5.09 -18.84 34.63
C GLN A 5 3.95 -18.39 33.71
N GLU A 6 4.27 -18.05 32.47
CA GLU A 6 3.27 -17.85 31.43
C GLU A 6 2.53 -19.17 31.18
N ASP A 7 1.22 -19.10 31.17
CA ASP A 7 0.33 -20.24 30.85
C ASP A 7 0.49 -20.58 29.37
N PRO A 8 0.99 -21.78 29.02
CA PRO A 8 1.20 -22.19 27.61
C PRO A 8 -0.10 -22.36 26.80
N SER A 9 -1.26 -22.21 27.43
CA SER A 9 -2.59 -22.29 26.77
C SER A 9 -3.16 -20.90 26.39
N SER A 10 -2.50 -19.80 26.78
CA SER A 10 -2.92 -18.46 26.37
C SER A 10 -2.55 -18.23 24.89
N PRO A 11 -3.47 -17.73 24.04
CA PRO A 11 -3.12 -17.39 22.66
C PRO A 11 -1.97 -16.35 22.70
N PRO A 12 -0.97 -16.46 21.80
CA PRO A 12 0.18 -15.57 21.79
C PRO A 12 -0.32 -14.12 21.75
N HIS A 13 0.15 -13.31 22.69
CA HIS A 13 -0.23 -11.92 22.81
C HIS A 13 0.18 -11.18 21.51
N GLN A 14 -0.78 -10.93 20.64
CA GLN A 14 -0.55 -10.11 19.43
C GLN A 14 -0.27 -8.67 19.88
N PRO A 15 0.80 -8.03 19.42
CA PRO A 15 1.05 -6.63 19.74
C PRO A 15 -0.13 -5.80 19.23
N PRO A 16 -0.69 -4.89 20.06
CA PRO A 16 -1.82 -4.08 19.65
C PRO A 16 -1.41 -3.13 18.55
N ILE A 17 -2.27 -2.96 17.54
CA ILE A 17 -2.08 -1.93 16.51
C ILE A 17 -2.31 -0.57 17.16
N ILE A 18 -1.30 0.29 17.12
CA ILE A 18 -1.35 1.62 17.72
C ILE A 18 -2.28 2.52 16.91
N THR A 19 -3.18 3.20 17.60
CA THR A 19 -4.15 4.11 16.99
C THR A 19 -4.08 5.49 17.65
N VAL A 20 -3.98 6.53 16.82
CA VAL A 20 -3.99 7.94 17.24
C VAL A 20 -5.13 8.71 16.60
N SER A 21 -5.53 9.85 17.19
CA SER A 21 -6.52 10.73 16.56
C SER A 21 -5.85 11.73 15.61
N LEU A 22 -6.58 12.14 14.57
CA LEU A 22 -6.13 13.21 13.68
C LEU A 22 -5.82 14.51 14.47
N SER A 23 -6.66 14.84 15.45
CA SER A 23 -6.48 16.03 16.29
C SER A 23 -5.19 15.99 17.10
N SER A 24 -4.78 14.81 17.59
CA SER A 24 -3.51 14.65 18.32
C SER A 24 -2.30 14.86 17.41
N LEU A 25 -2.38 14.43 16.14
CA LEU A 25 -1.35 14.70 15.13
C LEU A 25 -1.31 16.20 14.77
N GLN A 26 -2.47 16.83 14.58
CA GLN A 26 -2.56 18.27 14.26
C GLN A 26 -1.95 19.14 15.37
N SER A 27 -2.18 18.80 16.63
CA SER A 27 -1.63 19.51 17.78
C SER A 27 -0.19 19.09 18.14
N ASN A 28 0.41 18.16 17.38
CA ASN A 28 1.74 17.58 17.64
C ASN A 28 1.89 17.07 19.09
N SER A 29 0.85 16.42 19.61
CA SER A 29 0.78 15.96 20.99
C SER A 29 0.95 14.45 21.17
N ILE A 30 1.46 13.76 20.11
CA ILE A 30 1.72 12.32 20.17
C ILE A 30 2.95 12.07 21.06
N PRO A 31 2.85 11.25 22.14
CA PRO A 31 4.00 10.89 22.95
C PRO A 31 5.04 10.10 22.14
N LEU A 32 6.34 10.34 22.41
CA LEU A 32 7.43 9.59 21.75
C LEU A 32 7.29 8.07 21.94
N SER A 33 6.85 7.63 23.13
CA SER A 33 6.59 6.21 23.42
C SER A 33 5.50 5.60 22.53
N THR A 34 4.52 6.40 22.08
CA THR A 34 3.48 5.95 21.15
C THR A 34 4.07 5.69 19.76
N LEU A 35 4.95 6.58 19.29
CA LEU A 35 5.65 6.41 18.03
C LEU A 35 6.62 5.22 18.08
N GLU A 36 7.32 5.04 19.19
CA GLU A 36 8.21 3.88 19.42
C GLU A 36 7.41 2.57 19.43
N ALA A 37 6.22 2.55 20.06
CA ALA A 37 5.34 1.40 20.04
C ALA A 37 4.76 1.09 18.64
N ALA A 38 4.57 2.12 17.80
CA ALA A 38 4.04 1.96 16.44
C ALA A 38 5.11 1.57 15.42
N PHE A 39 6.31 2.18 15.49
CA PHE A 39 7.32 2.15 14.44
C PHE A 39 8.71 1.66 14.89
N GLY A 40 8.92 1.54 16.20
CA GLY A 40 10.18 1.11 16.79
C GLY A 40 10.54 -0.36 16.49
N PRO A 41 11.72 -0.82 16.92
CA PRO A 41 12.28 -2.12 16.49
C PRO A 41 11.44 -3.35 16.86
N SER A 42 10.58 -3.26 17.87
CA SER A 42 9.73 -4.38 18.33
C SER A 42 8.27 -4.23 17.93
N SER A 43 7.95 -3.22 17.11
CA SER A 43 6.59 -2.89 16.68
C SER A 43 6.16 -3.66 15.42
N LEU A 44 4.90 -3.47 15.03
CA LEU A 44 4.38 -3.91 13.73
C LEU A 44 4.72 -2.96 12.57
N GLY A 45 5.37 -1.82 12.84
CA GLY A 45 5.68 -0.82 11.81
C GLY A 45 4.46 -0.16 11.18
N ILE A 46 3.34 -0.13 11.89
CA ILE A 46 2.07 0.43 11.39
C ILE A 46 1.36 1.24 12.47
N LEU A 47 0.77 2.37 12.06
CA LEU A 47 -0.01 3.30 12.88
C LEU A 47 -1.37 3.55 12.22
N LEU A 48 -2.47 3.46 12.97
CA LEU A 48 -3.80 3.87 12.53
C LEU A 48 -4.08 5.32 12.94
N VAL A 49 -4.66 6.09 12.02
CA VAL A 49 -5.18 7.44 12.29
C VAL A 49 -6.69 7.42 12.17
N LYS A 50 -7.37 7.71 13.28
CA LYS A 50 -8.83 7.81 13.39
C LYS A 50 -9.30 9.26 13.45
N ASP A 51 -10.60 9.45 13.51
CA ASP A 51 -11.25 10.76 13.61
C ASP A 51 -10.93 11.65 12.38
N LEU A 52 -10.87 11.02 11.21
CA LEU A 52 -10.72 11.70 9.92
C LEU A 52 -11.99 12.55 9.62
N PRO A 53 -11.94 13.49 8.65
CA PRO A 53 -13.12 14.25 8.27
C PRO A 53 -14.32 13.35 7.96
N PRO A 54 -15.55 13.73 8.33
CA PRO A 54 -16.75 12.91 8.13
C PRO A 54 -17.01 12.51 6.67
N THR A 55 -16.44 13.24 5.71
CA THR A 55 -16.52 12.97 4.26
C THR A 55 -15.60 11.83 3.83
N PHE A 56 -14.59 11.48 4.61
CA PHE A 56 -13.57 10.48 4.24
C PHE A 56 -14.17 9.10 3.90
N PRO A 57 -15.09 8.49 4.67
CA PRO A 57 -15.65 7.19 4.32
C PRO A 57 -16.38 7.18 2.98
N ALA A 58 -17.07 8.27 2.62
CA ALA A 58 -17.76 8.40 1.34
C ALA A 58 -16.75 8.55 0.18
N LEU A 59 -15.72 9.37 0.35
CA LEU A 59 -14.64 9.54 -0.62
C LEU A 59 -13.90 8.21 -0.85
N ARG A 60 -13.57 7.48 0.23
CA ARG A 60 -12.97 6.14 0.17
C ARG A 60 -13.86 5.17 -0.62
N SER A 61 -15.13 5.06 -0.28
CA SER A 61 -16.06 4.15 -0.95
C SER A 61 -16.18 4.49 -2.45
N LYS A 62 -16.24 5.77 -2.79
CA LYS A 62 -16.29 6.25 -4.17
C LYS A 62 -15.01 5.85 -4.92
N LEU A 63 -13.82 6.20 -4.41
CA LEU A 63 -12.56 5.86 -5.08
C LEU A 63 -12.35 4.36 -5.24
N LEU A 64 -12.59 3.57 -4.19
CA LEU A 64 -12.36 2.13 -4.26
C LEU A 64 -13.34 1.43 -5.22
N SER A 65 -14.54 2.01 -5.47
CA SER A 65 -15.44 1.53 -6.53
C SER A 65 -14.87 1.77 -7.92
N TYR A 66 -14.13 2.86 -8.12
CA TYR A 66 -13.45 3.11 -9.39
C TYR A 66 -12.43 2.03 -9.74
N ALA A 67 -11.83 1.34 -8.77
CA ALA A 67 -10.93 0.21 -9.06
C ALA A 67 -11.66 -0.91 -9.81
N SER A 68 -12.89 -1.27 -9.41
CA SER A 68 -13.71 -2.25 -10.13
C SER A 68 -14.21 -1.73 -11.47
N TYR A 69 -14.70 -0.48 -11.56
CA TYR A 69 -15.12 0.13 -12.83
C TYR A 69 -13.99 0.17 -13.84
N LEU A 70 -12.80 0.59 -13.42
CA LEU A 70 -11.59 0.64 -14.23
C LEU A 70 -11.22 -0.76 -14.74
N ALA A 71 -11.15 -1.75 -13.84
CA ALA A 71 -10.78 -3.12 -14.19
C ALA A 71 -11.77 -3.80 -15.16
N ALA A 72 -13.03 -3.31 -15.21
CA ALA A 72 -14.07 -3.82 -16.10
C ALA A 72 -14.10 -3.14 -17.49
N LEU A 73 -13.25 -2.12 -17.73
CA LEU A 73 -13.16 -1.47 -19.03
C LEU A 73 -12.58 -2.43 -20.09
N PRO A 74 -12.90 -2.24 -21.36
CA PRO A 74 -12.34 -3.04 -22.46
C PRO A 74 -10.80 -2.96 -22.47
N ALA A 75 -10.13 -4.07 -22.76
CA ALA A 75 -8.68 -4.11 -22.84
C ALA A 75 -8.09 -3.10 -23.84
N SER A 76 -8.80 -2.80 -24.95
CA SER A 76 -8.43 -1.77 -25.90
C SER A 76 -8.42 -0.36 -25.30
N THR A 77 -9.33 -0.08 -24.36
CA THR A 77 -9.37 1.18 -23.63
C THR A 77 -8.25 1.24 -22.58
N LEU A 78 -8.07 0.17 -21.82
CA LEU A 78 -7.02 0.11 -20.79
C LEU A 78 -5.62 0.23 -21.39
N SER A 79 -5.39 -0.34 -22.60
CA SER A 79 -4.11 -0.24 -23.30
C SER A 79 -3.72 1.18 -23.68
N THR A 80 -4.66 2.13 -23.77
CA THR A 80 -4.35 3.54 -24.06
C THR A 80 -3.64 4.26 -22.93
N VAL A 81 -3.78 3.74 -21.70
CA VAL A 81 -3.16 4.26 -20.48
C VAL A 81 -2.11 3.31 -19.88
N GLU A 82 -1.66 2.31 -20.62
CA GLU A 82 -0.45 1.55 -20.29
C GLU A 82 0.79 2.30 -20.78
N VAL A 83 1.83 2.39 -19.94
CA VAL A 83 3.10 3.07 -20.28
C VAL A 83 4.28 2.09 -20.17
N PRO A 84 4.58 1.32 -21.24
CA PRO A 84 5.68 0.34 -21.24
C PRO A 84 7.05 0.98 -20.97
N SER A 85 7.28 2.22 -21.44
CA SER A 85 8.53 2.95 -21.23
C SER A 85 8.77 3.31 -19.74
N ALA A 86 7.70 3.36 -18.92
CA ALA A 86 7.73 3.51 -17.49
C ALA A 86 7.59 2.16 -16.75
N ARG A 87 7.91 1.04 -17.40
CA ARG A 87 7.77 -0.33 -16.86
C ARG A 87 6.39 -0.60 -16.26
N TYR A 88 5.34 0.01 -16.83
CA TYR A 88 3.95 -0.09 -16.36
C TYR A 88 3.71 0.45 -14.93
N ASN A 89 4.61 1.29 -14.39
CA ASN A 89 4.46 1.94 -13.09
C ASN A 89 3.82 3.35 -13.19
N VAL A 90 3.17 3.63 -14.31
CA VAL A 90 2.32 4.81 -14.58
C VAL A 90 1.10 4.34 -15.35
N GLY A 91 -0.09 4.85 -15.00
CA GLY A 91 -1.34 4.42 -15.60
C GLY A 91 -1.71 2.97 -15.25
N TRP A 92 -2.33 2.25 -16.19
CA TRP A 92 -2.80 0.88 -15.95
C TRP A 92 -1.71 -0.16 -16.10
N SER A 93 -1.74 -1.14 -15.21
CA SER A 93 -0.87 -2.32 -15.21
C SER A 93 -1.66 -3.55 -14.79
N HIS A 94 -1.70 -4.57 -15.65
CA HIS A 94 -2.30 -5.88 -15.35
C HIS A 94 -1.53 -6.97 -16.07
N GLY A 95 -1.13 -8.03 -15.36
CA GLY A 95 -0.36 -9.13 -15.95
C GLY A 95 1.04 -8.73 -16.41
N LYS A 96 1.66 -7.71 -15.79
CA LYS A 96 3.00 -7.21 -16.15
C LYS A 96 4.03 -7.47 -15.05
N GLU A 97 3.58 -7.63 -13.80
CA GLU A 97 4.45 -7.94 -12.68
C GLU A 97 4.81 -9.42 -12.67
N ILE A 98 6.07 -9.75 -12.36
CA ILE A 98 6.56 -11.12 -12.29
C ILE A 98 6.60 -11.54 -10.81
N LEU A 99 5.94 -12.63 -10.48
CA LEU A 99 5.94 -13.23 -9.15
C LEU A 99 7.25 -13.97 -8.89
N ALA A 100 7.56 -14.26 -7.63
CA ALA A 100 8.76 -14.99 -7.22
C ALA A 100 8.93 -16.37 -7.91
N ASN A 101 7.84 -16.98 -8.36
CA ASN A 101 7.83 -18.23 -9.11
C ASN A 101 8.04 -18.05 -10.62
N GLY A 102 8.29 -16.82 -11.11
CA GLY A 102 8.49 -16.50 -12.51
C GLY A 102 7.20 -16.36 -13.35
N ALA A 103 6.02 -16.56 -12.77
CA ALA A 103 4.75 -16.35 -13.46
C ALA A 103 4.36 -14.87 -13.45
N TYR A 104 3.57 -14.44 -14.46
CA TYR A 104 2.97 -13.10 -14.42
C TYR A 104 1.80 -13.06 -13.44
N ASP A 105 1.76 -11.99 -12.62
CA ASP A 105 0.63 -11.72 -11.73
C ASP A 105 -0.59 -11.23 -12.53
N VAL A 106 -1.53 -12.13 -12.74
CA VAL A 106 -2.79 -11.86 -13.44
C VAL A 106 -3.97 -11.68 -12.47
N HIS A 107 -3.70 -11.78 -11.16
CA HIS A 107 -4.74 -11.73 -10.13
C HIS A 107 -5.03 -10.30 -9.65
N LYS A 108 -4.19 -9.32 -10.02
CA LYS A 108 -4.42 -7.91 -9.67
C LYS A 108 -4.19 -6.98 -10.84
N GLY A 109 -5.04 -5.97 -10.94
CA GLY A 109 -4.84 -4.79 -11.76
C GLY A 109 -4.45 -3.59 -10.88
N SER A 110 -3.65 -2.69 -11.40
CA SER A 110 -3.18 -1.51 -10.69
C SER A 110 -3.26 -0.27 -11.57
N TYR A 111 -3.63 0.85 -10.97
CA TYR A 111 -3.51 2.15 -11.62
C TYR A 111 -2.59 3.05 -10.81
N TYR A 112 -1.51 3.49 -11.45
CA TYR A 112 -0.47 4.26 -10.80
C TYR A 112 -0.54 5.73 -11.19
N VAL A 113 -0.45 6.62 -10.19
CA VAL A 113 -0.33 8.06 -10.38
C VAL A 113 0.75 8.65 -9.47
N GLN A 114 1.30 9.79 -9.88
CA GLN A 114 2.13 10.66 -9.06
C GLN A 114 1.23 11.81 -8.58
N PRO A 115 0.85 11.84 -7.30
CA PRO A 115 -0.13 12.80 -6.80
C PRO A 115 0.46 14.17 -6.47
N VAL A 116 1.78 14.31 -6.41
CA VAL A 116 2.49 15.57 -6.16
C VAL A 116 3.09 16.07 -7.48
N HIS A 117 2.79 17.31 -7.83
CA HIS A 117 3.24 17.92 -9.08
C HIS A 117 4.06 19.16 -8.81
N ASP A 118 5.25 19.22 -9.39
CA ASP A 118 6.11 20.40 -9.50
C ASP A 118 6.93 20.25 -10.78
N GLU A 119 6.62 21.10 -11.78
CA GLU A 119 7.25 21.03 -13.11
C GLU A 119 8.78 21.13 -13.06
N GLY A 120 9.32 21.96 -12.14
CA GLY A 120 10.77 22.12 -11.98
C GLY A 120 11.43 20.87 -11.41
N LEU A 121 10.84 20.30 -10.36
CA LEU A 121 11.35 19.07 -9.74
C LEU A 121 11.17 17.86 -10.66
N GLU A 122 10.07 17.77 -11.39
CA GLU A 122 9.85 16.72 -12.39
C GLU A 122 10.87 16.80 -13.52
N ALA A 123 11.14 18.02 -14.04
CA ALA A 123 12.16 18.23 -15.07
C ALA A 123 13.56 17.83 -14.56
N LYS A 124 13.91 18.23 -13.32
CA LYS A 124 15.16 17.83 -12.66
C LYS A 124 15.29 16.31 -12.54
N GLY A 125 14.21 15.63 -12.14
CA GLY A 125 14.20 14.17 -12.05
C GLY A 125 14.46 13.50 -13.39
N ARG A 126 13.80 13.96 -14.46
CA ARG A 126 14.01 13.44 -15.82
C ARG A 126 15.41 13.67 -16.36
N GLU A 127 16.02 14.82 -16.01
CA GLU A 127 17.38 15.17 -16.42
C GLU A 127 18.44 14.33 -15.70
N LEU A 128 18.32 14.19 -14.37
CA LEU A 128 19.30 13.48 -13.55
C LEU A 128 19.21 11.97 -13.66
N TYR A 129 18.00 11.43 -13.91
CA TYR A 129 17.70 9.98 -13.88
C TYR A 129 16.87 9.56 -15.11
N PRO A 130 17.41 9.74 -16.34
CA PRO A 130 16.66 9.42 -17.57
C PRO A 130 16.34 7.93 -17.72
N GLU A 131 17.06 7.05 -17.00
CA GLU A 131 16.85 5.60 -16.98
C GLU A 131 15.72 5.17 -16.03
N LEU A 132 15.37 5.97 -15.00
CA LEU A 132 14.34 5.68 -14.02
C LEU A 132 12.97 6.27 -14.44
N ARG A 133 12.54 5.95 -15.68
CA ARG A 133 11.29 6.45 -16.24
C ARG A 133 10.05 6.03 -15.45
N ASP A 134 10.10 4.90 -14.79
CA ASP A 134 9.07 4.42 -13.88
C ASP A 134 8.84 5.35 -12.68
N MET A 135 9.83 6.18 -12.32
CA MET A 135 9.76 7.16 -11.23
C MET A 135 9.67 8.62 -11.72
N THR A 136 9.98 8.89 -12.99
CA THR A 136 10.08 10.25 -13.54
C THR A 136 9.08 10.57 -14.65
N SER A 137 8.28 9.59 -15.12
CA SER A 137 7.26 9.81 -16.14
C SER A 137 6.01 10.47 -15.53
N GLY A 138 5.44 11.44 -16.26
CA GLY A 138 4.19 12.10 -15.86
C GLY A 138 2.99 11.15 -15.92
N ASN A 139 1.90 11.56 -15.27
CA ASN A 139 0.65 10.80 -15.26
C ASN A 139 0.01 10.70 -16.64
N VAL A 140 -0.66 9.58 -16.88
CA VAL A 140 -1.61 9.40 -17.98
C VAL A 140 -3.00 9.21 -17.39
N TRP A 141 -4.03 9.72 -18.06
CA TRP A 141 -5.39 9.64 -17.58
C TRP A 141 -6.33 9.17 -18.70
N LEU A 142 -7.36 8.41 -18.32
CA LEU A 142 -8.50 8.17 -19.19
C LEU A 142 -9.29 9.48 -19.37
N GLU A 143 -9.88 9.64 -20.56
CA GLU A 143 -10.77 10.77 -20.83
C GLU A 143 -12.00 10.72 -19.92
N GLU A 144 -12.54 11.91 -19.61
CA GLU A 144 -13.66 12.07 -18.66
C GLU A 144 -14.96 11.39 -19.16
N ASP A 145 -15.16 11.26 -20.45
CA ASP A 145 -16.28 10.53 -21.05
C ASP A 145 -16.12 9.01 -21.00
N VAL A 146 -14.91 8.50 -20.81
CA VAL A 146 -14.59 7.08 -20.66
C VAL A 146 -14.77 6.61 -19.22
N LEU A 147 -14.28 7.39 -18.25
CA LEU A 147 -14.37 7.07 -16.81
C LEU A 147 -14.66 8.35 -16.00
N PRO A 148 -15.92 8.82 -16.00
CA PRO A 148 -16.32 10.11 -15.44
C PRO A 148 -15.94 10.25 -13.95
N GLY A 149 -15.34 11.39 -13.58
CA GLY A 149 -14.98 11.76 -12.21
C GLY A 149 -13.81 11.01 -11.60
N PHE A 150 -13.21 10.05 -12.29
CA PHE A 150 -12.13 9.22 -11.75
C PHE A 150 -10.92 10.04 -11.31
N ARG A 151 -10.43 10.93 -12.20
CA ARG A 151 -9.25 11.74 -11.92
C ARG A 151 -9.45 12.62 -10.69
N GLY A 152 -10.55 13.35 -10.62
CA GLY A 152 -10.83 14.25 -9.49
C GLY A 152 -10.92 13.51 -8.15
N VAL A 153 -11.60 12.35 -8.13
CA VAL A 153 -11.74 11.53 -6.91
C VAL A 153 -10.40 10.93 -6.50
N MET A 154 -9.55 10.50 -7.44
CA MET A 154 -8.22 9.99 -7.18
C MET A 154 -7.30 11.07 -6.60
N GLU A 155 -7.28 12.27 -7.20
CA GLU A 155 -6.49 13.42 -6.74
C GLU A 155 -6.93 13.87 -5.33
N GLU A 156 -8.24 13.97 -5.05
CA GLU A 156 -8.79 14.33 -3.75
C GLU A 156 -8.39 13.33 -2.65
N MET A 157 -8.51 12.03 -2.93
CA MET A 157 -8.12 11.00 -1.96
C MET A 157 -6.61 11.01 -1.72
N CYS A 158 -5.79 11.10 -2.75
CA CYS A 158 -4.33 11.17 -2.59
C CYS A 158 -3.92 12.38 -1.78
N GLY A 159 -4.52 13.55 -2.05
CA GLY A 159 -4.30 14.77 -1.26
C GLY A 159 -4.65 14.57 0.21
N THR A 160 -5.80 13.94 0.49
CA THR A 160 -6.21 13.61 1.87
C THR A 160 -5.19 12.69 2.57
N VAL A 161 -4.73 11.64 1.90
CA VAL A 161 -3.72 10.71 2.46
C VAL A 161 -2.40 11.42 2.72
N ILE A 162 -1.92 12.25 1.78
CA ILE A 162 -0.65 12.99 1.89
C ILE A 162 -0.70 14.01 3.04
N GLU A 163 -1.81 14.74 3.22
CA GLU A 163 -1.96 15.67 4.33
C GLU A 163 -1.88 14.97 5.69
N VAL A 164 -2.52 13.81 5.85
CA VAL A 164 -2.42 13.03 7.09
C VAL A 164 -1.02 12.41 7.24
N ALA A 165 -0.43 11.89 6.15
CA ALA A 165 0.95 11.38 6.13
C ALA A 165 1.96 12.43 6.59
N ALA A 166 1.80 13.69 6.15
CA ALA A 166 2.66 14.80 6.55
C ALA A 166 2.59 15.09 8.06
N LEU A 167 1.40 14.95 8.67
CA LEU A 167 1.26 15.07 10.13
C LEU A 167 1.95 13.92 10.88
N VAL A 168 1.85 12.69 10.36
CA VAL A 168 2.57 11.54 10.91
C VAL A 168 4.08 11.76 10.76
N ALA A 169 4.55 12.16 9.57
CA ALA A 169 5.96 12.47 9.30
C ALA A 169 6.51 13.55 10.23
N ARG A 170 5.74 14.63 10.46
CA ARG A 170 6.12 15.69 11.42
C ARG A 170 6.29 15.14 12.85
N SER A 171 5.43 14.22 13.28
CA SER A 171 5.59 13.57 14.58
C SER A 171 6.85 12.66 14.61
N CYS A 172 7.16 11.99 13.50
CA CYS A 172 8.40 11.22 13.33
C CYS A 172 9.63 12.13 13.30
N ASP A 173 9.56 13.31 12.66
CA ASP A 173 10.63 14.32 12.71
C ASP A 173 10.91 14.75 14.16
N PHE A 174 9.85 15.04 14.94
CA PHE A 174 10.03 15.39 16.35
C PHE A 174 10.70 14.26 17.14
N TYR A 175 10.36 13.00 16.87
CA TYR A 175 11.04 11.85 17.49
C TYR A 175 12.51 11.80 17.05
N GLY A 176 12.80 11.94 15.76
CA GLY A 176 14.14 11.93 15.19
C GLY A 176 15.05 13.02 15.79
N GLU A 177 14.54 14.25 15.92
CA GLU A 177 15.25 15.38 16.55
C GLU A 177 15.66 15.08 18.01
N MET A 178 14.88 14.27 18.72
CA MET A 178 15.12 13.94 20.12
C MET A 178 15.97 12.67 20.33
N ARG A 179 16.05 11.78 19.35
CA ARG A 179 16.61 10.42 19.54
C ARG A 179 17.73 10.08 18.58
N VAL A 180 17.81 10.73 17.40
CA VAL A 180 18.78 10.40 16.35
C VAL A 180 19.84 11.49 16.29
N GLU A 181 21.09 11.13 16.53
CA GLU A 181 22.21 12.07 16.44
C GLU A 181 22.39 12.56 14.99
N GLY A 182 22.50 13.88 14.82
CA GLY A 182 22.63 14.53 13.50
C GLY A 182 21.36 14.49 12.67
N TYR A 183 20.18 14.27 13.27
CA TYR A 183 18.92 14.27 12.54
C TYR A 183 18.63 15.62 11.86
N ARG A 184 18.29 15.58 10.57
CA ARG A 184 17.90 16.79 9.83
C ARG A 184 16.46 17.16 10.14
N ARG A 185 16.27 18.32 10.78
CA ARG A 185 14.98 18.81 11.21
C ARG A 185 13.98 18.90 10.07
N GLY A 186 12.76 18.33 10.24
CA GLY A 186 11.65 18.43 9.30
C GLY A 186 11.87 17.69 7.98
N VAL A 187 12.84 16.80 7.88
CA VAL A 187 13.19 16.09 6.64
C VAL A 187 12.06 15.20 6.16
N LEU A 188 11.39 14.49 7.07
CA LEU A 188 10.32 13.55 6.70
C LEU A 188 9.03 14.29 6.26
N GLU A 189 8.63 15.34 6.99
CA GLU A 189 7.49 16.18 6.56
C GLU A 189 7.78 16.83 5.20
N GLY A 190 9.02 17.33 5.00
CA GLY A 190 9.45 17.90 3.73
C GLY A 190 9.38 16.91 2.57
N ILE A 191 9.84 15.67 2.77
CA ILE A 191 9.73 14.58 1.79
C ILE A 191 8.27 14.31 1.45
N VAL A 192 7.43 14.11 2.44
CA VAL A 192 6.02 13.74 2.23
C VAL A 192 5.26 14.82 1.46
N ARG A 193 5.51 16.11 1.77
CA ARG A 193 4.80 17.24 1.13
C ARG A 193 5.33 17.60 -0.24
N GLY A 194 6.62 17.45 -0.49
CA GLY A 194 7.28 18.06 -1.64
C GLY A 194 7.89 17.09 -2.65
N SER A 195 7.87 15.79 -2.40
CA SER A 195 8.49 14.87 -3.32
C SER A 195 7.60 14.50 -4.51
N VAL A 196 8.07 14.80 -5.72
CA VAL A 196 7.42 14.39 -6.98
C VAL A 196 7.61 12.90 -7.29
N ALA A 197 8.42 12.18 -6.52
CA ALA A 197 8.57 10.72 -6.62
C ALA A 197 7.50 9.95 -5.82
N THR A 198 6.65 10.65 -5.04
CA THR A 198 5.50 10.04 -4.35
C THR A 198 4.59 9.35 -5.37
N LYS A 199 4.18 8.13 -5.07
CA LYS A 199 3.37 7.31 -5.97
C LYS A 199 2.15 6.75 -5.26
N ALA A 200 0.99 6.90 -5.90
CA ALA A 200 -0.24 6.25 -5.46
C ALA A 200 -0.57 5.08 -6.38
N ARG A 201 -1.05 4.00 -5.79
CA ARG A 201 -1.44 2.77 -6.46
C ARG A 201 -2.85 2.40 -6.04
N LEU A 202 -3.81 2.53 -6.96
CA LEU A 202 -5.17 2.01 -6.81
C LEU A 202 -5.17 0.57 -7.30
N LEU A 203 -5.54 -0.37 -6.42
CA LEU A 203 -5.46 -1.81 -6.69
C LEU A 203 -6.86 -2.42 -6.78
N HIS A 204 -7.03 -3.28 -7.77
CA HIS A 204 -8.15 -4.19 -7.92
C HIS A 204 -7.64 -5.62 -7.95
N TYR A 205 -7.99 -6.42 -6.96
CA TYR A 205 -7.74 -7.85 -6.96
C TYR A 205 -8.95 -8.56 -7.54
N PHE A 206 -8.74 -9.23 -8.66
CA PHE A 206 -9.80 -9.92 -9.38
C PHE A 206 -10.36 -11.08 -8.56
N PRO A 207 -11.67 -11.33 -8.65
CA PRO A 207 -12.25 -12.55 -8.09
C PRO A 207 -11.54 -13.78 -8.64
N PRO A 208 -11.28 -14.81 -7.82
CA PRO A 208 -10.71 -16.04 -8.32
C PRO A 208 -11.60 -16.63 -9.42
N PRO A 209 -11.02 -17.29 -10.44
CA PRO A 209 -11.80 -17.96 -11.46
C PRO A 209 -12.69 -19.02 -10.82
N PRO A 210 -13.91 -19.27 -11.38
CA PRO A 210 -14.76 -20.35 -10.89
C PRO A 210 -13.96 -21.65 -10.85
N ALA A 211 -14.10 -22.41 -9.76
CA ALA A 211 -13.45 -23.73 -9.65
C ALA A 211 -13.87 -24.58 -10.85
N SER A 212 -12.92 -25.00 -11.68
CA SER A 212 -13.19 -26.00 -12.71
C SER A 212 -13.73 -27.25 -12.01
N PRO A 213 -14.82 -27.88 -12.50
CA PRO A 213 -15.31 -29.11 -11.90
C PRO A 213 -14.17 -30.14 -11.93
N SER A 214 -13.61 -30.43 -10.78
CA SER A 214 -12.60 -31.49 -10.63
C SER A 214 -13.25 -32.81 -11.05
N PRO A 215 -12.63 -33.64 -11.89
CA PRO A 215 -13.13 -34.95 -12.14
C PRO A 215 -13.23 -35.70 -10.79
N PRO A 216 -14.28 -36.52 -10.57
CA PRO A 216 -14.48 -37.21 -9.30
C PRO A 216 -13.23 -38.04 -9.00
N SER A 217 -12.54 -37.69 -7.90
CA SER A 217 -11.36 -38.40 -7.42
C SER A 217 -11.78 -39.78 -6.92
N THR A 218 -11.52 -40.84 -7.72
CA THR A 218 -11.69 -42.25 -7.34
C THR A 218 -10.37 -42.83 -6.85
N THR A 219 -9.66 -42.15 -5.96
CA THR A 219 -8.51 -42.75 -5.29
C THR A 219 -8.48 -42.33 -3.83
N THR A 220 -8.92 -43.27 -2.97
CA THR A 220 -8.58 -43.32 -1.56
C THR A 220 -7.07 -43.55 -1.45
N THR A 221 -6.30 -42.53 -1.13
CA THR A 221 -4.89 -42.66 -0.75
C THR A 221 -4.73 -42.25 0.71
N PRO A 222 -3.85 -42.93 1.49
CA PRO A 222 -3.78 -42.72 2.94
C PRO A 222 -3.13 -41.40 3.31
N ALA A 223 -3.50 -40.93 4.49
CA ALA A 223 -2.99 -39.79 5.29
C ALA A 223 -1.76 -39.02 4.74
N ALA A 224 -2.01 -37.73 4.60
CA ALA A 224 -1.09 -36.71 4.13
C ALA A 224 0.21 -36.66 4.91
N GLU A 225 1.31 -36.96 4.23
CA GLU A 225 2.61 -36.39 4.54
C GLU A 225 2.61 -34.93 4.07
N ASP A 226 3.24 -34.06 4.85
CA ASP A 226 3.38 -32.61 4.70
C ASP A 226 3.38 -32.13 3.23
N VAL A 227 2.22 -31.71 2.75
CA VAL A 227 2.15 -30.78 1.60
C VAL A 227 2.69 -29.45 2.13
N PRO A 228 3.76 -28.87 1.56
CA PRO A 228 4.23 -27.56 1.99
C PRO A 228 3.04 -26.60 1.92
N GLU A 229 2.76 -25.96 3.05
CA GLU A 229 1.73 -24.94 3.21
C GLU A 229 1.84 -24.00 2.00
N LYS A 230 0.78 -23.92 1.17
CA LYS A 230 0.73 -22.99 0.01
C LYS A 230 1.19 -21.64 0.53
N ALA A 231 2.16 -21.04 -0.16
CA ALA A 231 2.68 -19.74 0.24
C ALA A 231 1.53 -18.82 0.63
N ASP A 232 1.56 -18.31 1.88
CA ASP A 232 0.47 -17.51 2.49
C ASP A 232 0.24 -16.13 1.80
N ASP A 233 0.93 -15.86 0.68
CA ASP A 233 1.04 -14.57 -0.01
C ASP A 233 0.49 -14.58 -1.44
N ASP A 234 -0.68 -15.17 -1.66
CA ASP A 234 -1.26 -15.40 -2.99
C ASP A 234 -1.52 -14.12 -3.80
N TRP A 235 -1.83 -12.99 -3.14
CA TRP A 235 -2.18 -11.73 -3.80
C TRP A 235 -1.04 -10.71 -3.86
N CYS A 236 -0.11 -10.73 -2.90
CA CYS A 236 1.11 -9.94 -2.93
C CYS A 236 2.16 -10.59 -2.04
N GLY A 237 3.30 -10.93 -2.63
CA GLY A 237 4.41 -11.57 -1.93
C GLY A 237 4.99 -10.74 -0.78
N THR A 238 5.67 -11.41 0.15
CA THR A 238 6.31 -10.74 1.29
C THR A 238 7.37 -9.76 0.82
N HIS A 239 7.24 -8.48 1.19
CA HIS A 239 8.16 -7.39 0.84
C HIS A 239 8.17 -6.31 1.92
N THR A 240 9.09 -5.36 1.80
CA THR A 240 9.10 -4.07 2.52
C THR A 240 8.86 -2.94 1.54
N ASP A 241 8.21 -1.88 1.99
CA ASP A 241 8.04 -0.67 1.18
C ASP A 241 9.34 0.13 1.14
N LEU A 242 9.67 0.69 -0.02
CA LEU A 242 10.91 1.44 -0.24
C LEU A 242 10.86 2.87 0.32
N GLY A 243 9.68 3.50 0.33
CA GLY A 243 9.48 4.91 0.68
C GLY A 243 9.71 5.26 2.15
N ALA A 244 9.29 6.45 2.55
CA ALA A 244 9.29 6.88 3.94
C ALA A 244 8.09 6.29 4.69
N LEU A 245 6.89 6.62 4.26
CA LEU A 245 5.63 6.12 4.81
C LEU A 245 4.73 5.64 3.67
N THR A 246 3.99 4.57 3.89
CA THR A 246 2.92 4.14 2.99
C THR A 246 1.58 4.38 3.65
N GLY A 247 0.79 5.30 3.08
CA GLY A 247 -0.59 5.54 3.48
C GLY A 247 -1.52 4.51 2.85
N LEU A 248 -2.32 3.82 3.66
CA LEU A 248 -3.21 2.74 3.25
C LEU A 248 -4.65 3.03 3.63
N THR A 249 -5.58 2.82 2.69
CA THR A 249 -7.01 2.73 3.01
C THR A 249 -7.36 1.33 3.49
N SER A 250 -8.50 1.20 4.19
CA SER A 250 -9.10 -0.12 4.42
C SER A 250 -9.46 -0.79 3.10
N ASN A 251 -9.48 -2.13 3.10
CA ASN A 251 -9.98 -2.91 1.97
C ASN A 251 -11.48 -2.63 1.73
N MET A 252 -11.89 -2.69 0.46
CA MET A 252 -13.30 -2.73 0.06
C MET A 252 -13.55 -4.04 -0.68
N PHE A 253 -14.47 -4.85 -0.19
CA PHE A 253 -14.87 -6.11 -0.82
C PHE A 253 -16.20 -5.93 -1.54
N ILE A 254 -16.29 -6.37 -2.79
CA ILE A 254 -17.45 -6.22 -3.66
C ILE A 254 -17.79 -7.59 -4.25
N ASP A 255 -19.02 -8.01 -4.10
CA ASP A 255 -19.55 -9.14 -4.87
C ASP A 255 -19.93 -8.65 -6.27
N GLU A 256 -19.04 -8.83 -7.24
CA GLU A 256 -19.23 -8.42 -8.62
C GLU A 256 -20.22 -9.29 -9.40
N SER A 257 -20.65 -10.43 -8.83
CA SER A 257 -21.74 -11.22 -9.41
C SER A 257 -23.10 -10.60 -9.11
N LEU A 258 -23.26 -9.98 -7.94
CA LEU A 258 -24.47 -9.24 -7.55
C LEU A 258 -24.44 -7.78 -8.03
N HIS A 259 -23.27 -7.18 -8.08
CA HIS A 259 -23.02 -5.77 -8.41
C HIS A 259 -21.97 -5.64 -9.51
N PRO A 260 -22.30 -6.05 -10.76
CA PRO A 260 -21.34 -6.02 -11.85
C PRO A 260 -20.89 -4.58 -12.16
N PRO A 261 -19.57 -4.31 -12.26
CA PRO A 261 -19.06 -2.97 -12.56
C PRO A 261 -19.22 -2.56 -14.03
N SER A 262 -19.72 -3.44 -14.90
CA SER A 262 -19.97 -3.17 -16.31
C SER A 262 -21.37 -3.70 -16.69
N PRO A 263 -22.17 -2.95 -17.51
CA PRO A 263 -21.83 -1.62 -18.06
C PRO A 263 -21.77 -0.54 -16.98
N LEU A 264 -21.03 0.57 -17.26
CA LEU A 264 -20.95 1.69 -16.32
C LEU A 264 -22.35 2.28 -16.03
N PRO A 265 -22.69 2.52 -14.76
CA PRO A 265 -23.96 3.16 -14.41
C PRO A 265 -23.93 4.66 -14.79
N PRO A 266 -25.11 5.32 -14.82
CA PRO A 266 -25.18 6.78 -14.93
C PRO A 266 -24.42 7.47 -13.78
N THR A 267 -23.84 8.62 -14.08
CA THR A 267 -23.16 9.45 -13.08
C THR A 267 -24.15 10.03 -12.06
N ASP A 268 -23.65 10.28 -10.85
CA ASP A 268 -24.36 11.03 -9.82
C ASP A 268 -24.41 12.55 -10.18
N PRO A 269 -25.13 13.39 -9.42
CA PRO A 269 -25.17 14.83 -9.66
C PRO A 269 -23.81 15.55 -9.59
N SER A 270 -22.77 14.93 -9.01
CA SER A 270 -21.41 15.47 -9.00
C SER A 270 -20.61 15.12 -10.26
N GLY A 271 -21.20 14.39 -11.21
CA GLY A 271 -20.53 13.91 -12.42
C GLY A 271 -19.68 12.66 -12.21
N CYS A 272 -19.72 12.05 -11.02
CA CYS A 272 -18.95 10.85 -10.69
C CYS A 272 -19.81 9.59 -10.86
N LEU A 273 -19.15 8.43 -11.03
CA LEU A 273 -19.82 7.14 -10.92
C LEU A 273 -20.22 6.88 -9.45
N PRO A 274 -21.41 6.31 -9.19
CA PRO A 274 -21.86 6.01 -7.83
C PRO A 274 -21.00 4.91 -7.19
N PRO A 275 -20.84 4.91 -5.85
CA PRO A 275 -20.13 3.83 -5.19
C PRO A 275 -20.86 2.50 -5.34
N LEU A 276 -20.10 1.41 -5.53
CA LEU A 276 -20.62 0.05 -5.53
C LEU A 276 -20.94 -0.40 -4.08
N PRO A 277 -21.94 -1.28 -3.88
CA PRO A 277 -22.23 -1.83 -2.56
C PRO A 277 -21.05 -2.63 -1.99
N GLU A 278 -20.60 -2.19 -0.82
CA GLU A 278 -19.50 -2.82 -0.11
C GLU A 278 -20.01 -3.93 0.82
N MET A 279 -19.41 -5.10 0.76
CA MET A 279 -19.66 -6.21 1.70
C MET A 279 -19.20 -5.81 3.11
N SER A 280 -19.85 -6.34 4.15
CA SER A 280 -19.47 -6.13 5.55
C SER A 280 -18.07 -6.67 5.85
N SER A 281 -17.71 -7.83 5.28
CA SER A 281 -16.41 -8.49 5.40
C SER A 281 -16.18 -9.42 4.20
N HIS A 282 -14.94 -9.84 4.00
CA HIS A 282 -14.64 -10.94 3.06
C HIS A 282 -15.17 -12.27 3.63
N PRO A 283 -15.71 -13.20 2.79
CA PRO A 283 -16.14 -14.53 3.23
C PRO A 283 -15.02 -15.32 3.92
N ASP A 284 -13.79 -15.27 3.40
CA ASP A 284 -12.63 -15.80 4.10
C ASP A 284 -12.07 -14.73 5.07
N PRO A 285 -12.13 -14.99 6.40
CA PRO A 285 -11.65 -14.04 7.39
C PRO A 285 -10.12 -13.83 7.37
N LYS A 286 -9.38 -14.71 6.69
CA LYS A 286 -7.92 -14.60 6.56
C LYS A 286 -7.49 -13.73 5.38
N ALA A 287 -8.41 -13.34 4.48
CA ALA A 287 -8.08 -12.45 3.37
C ALA A 287 -7.70 -11.05 3.87
N GLY A 288 -6.66 -10.44 3.28
CA GLY A 288 -6.24 -9.08 3.60
C GLY A 288 -4.75 -8.92 3.92
N LEU A 289 -4.41 -7.82 4.58
CA LEU A 289 -3.04 -7.44 4.92
C LEU A 289 -2.51 -8.20 6.14
N TRP A 290 -1.29 -8.71 6.02
CA TRP A 290 -0.57 -9.40 7.08
C TRP A 290 0.83 -8.80 7.23
N ILE A 291 1.28 -8.63 8.47
CA ILE A 291 2.61 -8.16 8.81
C ILE A 291 3.37 -9.29 9.50
N LYS A 292 4.62 -9.49 9.08
CA LYS A 292 5.54 -10.44 9.70
C LYS A 292 6.54 -9.70 10.57
N ASP A 293 6.42 -9.84 11.89
CA ASP A 293 7.36 -9.23 12.83
C ASP A 293 8.75 -9.90 12.79
N ARG A 294 9.71 -9.35 13.54
CA ARG A 294 11.09 -9.87 13.58
C ARG A 294 11.24 -11.22 14.25
N ALA A 295 10.28 -11.61 15.09
CA ALA A 295 10.23 -12.94 15.67
C ALA A 295 9.62 -13.97 14.71
N GLY A 296 9.27 -13.54 13.47
CA GLY A 296 8.63 -14.36 12.47
C GLY A 296 7.13 -14.57 12.71
N ARG A 297 6.54 -13.88 13.69
CA ARG A 297 5.10 -13.98 13.97
C ARG A 297 4.33 -13.16 12.94
N VAL A 298 3.24 -13.71 12.48
CA VAL A 298 2.40 -13.13 11.44
C VAL A 298 1.12 -12.58 12.08
N THR A 299 0.83 -11.29 11.86
CA THR A 299 -0.32 -10.59 12.43
C THR A 299 -1.18 -10.02 11.30
N GLN A 300 -2.48 -10.36 11.29
CA GLN A 300 -3.42 -9.73 10.36
C GLN A 300 -3.76 -8.32 10.80
N VAL A 301 -3.72 -7.39 9.84
CA VAL A 301 -4.06 -5.99 10.07
C VAL A 301 -5.41 -5.68 9.43
N GLN A 302 -6.34 -5.23 10.27
CA GLN A 302 -7.63 -4.73 9.80
C GLN A 302 -7.67 -3.20 9.99
N ILE A 303 -7.82 -2.47 8.89
CA ILE A 303 -7.95 -1.02 8.90
C ILE A 303 -9.45 -0.69 8.89
N PRO A 304 -9.99 0.03 9.90
CA PRO A 304 -11.38 0.48 9.89
C PRO A 304 -11.68 1.41 8.71
N ARG A 305 -12.93 1.42 8.24
CA ARG A 305 -13.36 2.17 7.04
C ARG A 305 -13.22 3.69 7.18
N ASP A 306 -13.22 4.18 8.39
CA ASP A 306 -13.09 5.58 8.80
C ASP A 306 -11.67 5.95 9.24
N CYS A 307 -10.71 5.04 9.05
CA CYS A 307 -9.30 5.24 9.41
C CYS A 307 -8.39 5.16 8.18
N LEU A 308 -7.21 5.80 8.30
CA LEU A 308 -6.04 5.56 7.46
C LEU A 308 -4.98 4.81 8.27
N ALA A 309 -4.22 3.95 7.62
CA ALA A 309 -3.03 3.35 8.20
C ALA A 309 -1.78 3.94 7.56
N PHE A 310 -0.70 4.05 8.34
CA PHE A 310 0.62 4.46 7.85
C PHE A 310 1.64 3.41 8.25
N GLN A 311 2.30 2.85 7.24
CA GLN A 311 3.31 1.82 7.39
C GLN A 311 4.69 2.39 7.08
N THR A 312 5.70 1.95 7.83
CA THR A 312 7.08 2.37 7.66
C THR A 312 7.76 1.72 6.47
N GLY A 313 8.54 2.52 5.72
CA GLY A 313 9.36 2.04 4.63
C GLY A 313 10.87 2.13 4.88
N GLU A 314 11.68 1.61 3.95
CA GLU A 314 13.13 1.52 4.07
C GLU A 314 13.81 2.91 4.13
N ALA A 315 13.30 3.90 3.37
CA ALA A 315 13.85 5.26 3.44
C ALA A 315 13.68 5.88 4.84
N LEU A 316 12.53 5.67 5.51
CA LEU A 316 12.34 6.09 6.90
C LEU A 316 13.34 5.40 7.83
N GLN A 317 13.55 4.10 7.67
CA GLN A 317 14.51 3.34 8.48
C GLN A 317 15.92 3.90 8.31
N VAL A 318 16.34 4.25 7.09
CA VAL A 318 17.64 4.84 6.82
C VAL A 318 17.74 6.23 7.47
N ILE A 319 16.80 7.12 7.22
CA ILE A 319 16.77 8.50 7.75
C ILE A 319 16.79 8.51 9.28
N THR A 320 16.14 7.56 9.93
CA THR A 320 16.10 7.45 11.40
C THR A 320 17.18 6.56 11.97
N LYS A 321 18.19 6.18 11.17
CA LYS A 321 19.30 5.30 11.58
C LYS A 321 18.83 4.03 12.28
N GLY A 322 17.65 3.52 11.88
CA GLY A 322 17.05 2.29 12.37
C GLY A 322 16.28 2.41 13.68
N GLU A 323 16.04 3.63 14.20
CA GLU A 323 15.11 3.85 15.32
C GLU A 323 13.69 3.42 14.93
N PHE A 324 13.24 3.81 13.73
CA PHE A 324 12.05 3.27 13.10
C PHE A 324 12.44 2.24 12.05
N ARG A 325 11.60 1.22 11.86
CA ARG A 325 11.97 0.08 11.05
C ARG A 325 10.93 -0.25 10.00
N ALA A 326 11.37 -0.47 8.77
CA ALA A 326 10.56 -1.14 7.76
C ALA A 326 10.23 -2.56 8.21
N VAL A 327 9.00 -3.01 7.98
CA VAL A 327 8.53 -4.32 8.43
C VAL A 327 7.99 -5.10 7.23
N PRO A 328 8.42 -6.38 7.04
CA PRO A 328 7.91 -7.24 5.99
C PRO A 328 6.40 -7.47 6.12
N HIS A 329 5.71 -7.36 5.00
CA HIS A 329 4.27 -7.57 4.94
C HIS A 329 3.87 -8.23 3.62
N PHE A 330 2.67 -8.81 3.59
CA PHE A 330 2.12 -9.49 2.43
C PHE A 330 0.60 -9.39 2.41
N VAL A 331 -0.01 -9.71 1.28
CA VAL A 331 -1.47 -9.75 1.16
C VAL A 331 -1.92 -11.15 0.81
N ARG A 332 -2.75 -11.73 1.68
CA ARG A 332 -3.35 -13.03 1.47
C ARG A 332 -4.67 -12.91 0.72
N GLY A 333 -4.85 -13.73 -0.31
CA GLY A 333 -6.10 -13.91 -1.02
C GLY A 333 -7.10 -14.75 -0.22
N GLY A 334 -8.35 -14.77 -0.67
CA GLY A 334 -9.35 -15.73 -0.17
C GLY A 334 -9.08 -17.12 -0.73
N GLY A 335 -9.14 -18.16 0.12
CA GLY A 335 -8.97 -19.54 -0.30
C GLY A 335 -10.05 -19.98 -1.30
N ALA A 336 -9.66 -20.87 -2.24
CA ALA A 336 -10.56 -21.41 -3.27
C ALA A 336 -11.73 -22.27 -2.73
N GLU A 337 -11.79 -22.52 -1.43
CA GLU A 337 -12.87 -23.29 -0.79
C GLU A 337 -14.16 -22.50 -0.55
N VAL A 338 -14.17 -21.21 -0.86
CA VAL A 338 -15.36 -20.33 -0.78
C VAL A 338 -16.27 -20.52 -2.02
N GLY A 339 -16.40 -21.70 -2.47
CA GLY A 339 -16.89 -22.15 -3.78
C GLY A 339 -18.40 -22.10 -4.04
N GLU A 340 -19.20 -21.31 -3.38
CA GLU A 340 -20.59 -20.97 -3.80
C GLU A 340 -20.96 -19.50 -3.52
N GLN A 341 -20.03 -18.74 -2.98
CA GLN A 341 -20.26 -17.35 -2.60
C GLN A 341 -19.62 -16.40 -3.61
N GLY A 342 -20.34 -16.05 -4.65
CA GLY A 342 -20.11 -14.90 -5.48
C GLY A 342 -18.68 -14.66 -6.01
N ARG A 343 -18.55 -13.71 -6.91
CA ARG A 343 -17.26 -13.24 -7.42
C ARG A 343 -16.80 -12.04 -6.57
N VAL A 344 -16.06 -12.31 -5.48
CA VAL A 344 -15.63 -11.26 -4.55
C VAL A 344 -14.30 -10.64 -5.02
N ALA A 345 -14.37 -9.37 -5.42
CA ALA A 345 -13.21 -8.52 -5.68
C ALA A 345 -12.76 -7.80 -4.40
N ARG A 346 -11.48 -7.44 -4.34
CA ARG A 346 -10.91 -6.61 -3.28
C ARG A 346 -10.28 -5.36 -3.88
N ASN A 347 -10.68 -4.19 -3.40
CA ASN A 347 -10.14 -2.90 -3.81
C ASN A 347 -9.42 -2.21 -2.64
N THR A 348 -8.31 -1.53 -2.93
CA THR A 348 -7.56 -0.75 -1.94
C THR A 348 -6.69 0.31 -2.62
N LEU A 349 -6.31 1.34 -1.85
CA LEU A 349 -5.35 2.36 -2.25
C LEU A 349 -4.13 2.32 -1.34
N ALA A 350 -2.94 2.37 -1.94
CA ALA A 350 -1.67 2.62 -1.28
C ALA A 350 -1.05 3.91 -1.83
N VAL A 351 -0.55 4.78 -0.94
CA VAL A 351 0.18 6.00 -1.30
C VAL A 351 1.58 5.91 -0.69
N PHE A 352 2.56 5.66 -1.54
CA PHE A 352 3.97 5.53 -1.17
C PHE A 352 4.63 6.91 -1.18
N THR A 353 4.88 7.49 0.00
CA THR A 353 5.56 8.78 0.11
C THR A 353 7.07 8.56 -0.03
N GLN A 354 7.54 8.57 -1.26
CA GLN A 354 8.95 8.34 -1.60
C GLN A 354 9.72 9.65 -1.56
N PRO A 355 10.99 9.67 -1.11
CA PRO A 355 11.89 10.81 -1.31
C PRO A 355 12.11 11.10 -2.80
N ASN A 356 12.45 12.35 -3.15
CA ASN A 356 12.97 12.61 -4.49
C ASN A 356 14.25 11.78 -4.75
N LEU A 357 14.48 11.37 -5.99
CA LEU A 357 15.60 10.48 -6.33
C LEU A 357 16.96 11.00 -5.88
N TRP A 358 17.16 12.34 -5.90
CA TRP A 358 18.38 13.02 -5.46
C TRP A 358 18.41 13.34 -3.96
N GLU A 359 17.37 12.98 -3.20
CA GLU A 359 17.33 13.25 -1.76
C GLU A 359 18.39 12.39 -1.05
N VAL A 360 19.27 13.06 -0.28
CA VAL A 360 20.29 12.38 0.52
C VAL A 360 19.63 11.83 1.78
N LEU A 361 19.65 10.52 1.96
CA LEU A 361 19.07 9.81 3.10
C LEU A 361 20.07 9.68 4.26
N GLU A 362 21.34 9.45 3.94
CA GLU A 362 22.45 9.35 4.89
C GLU A 362 23.55 10.31 4.44
N GLU A 363 24.05 11.12 5.37
CA GLU A 363 25.22 11.96 5.13
C GLU A 363 26.49 11.10 5.07
N GLU A 364 27.56 11.64 4.47
CA GLU A 364 28.84 10.95 4.34
C GLU A 364 29.45 10.55 5.68
N GLU A 365 29.98 9.33 5.77
CA GLU A 365 31.07 9.05 6.70
C GLU A 365 32.33 9.78 6.22
N GLU A 366 33.10 10.41 7.14
CA GLU A 366 34.33 11.15 6.83
C GLU A 366 35.24 10.34 5.88
N GLY A 367 35.32 10.76 4.61
CA GLY A 367 36.25 10.22 3.61
C GLY A 367 35.66 9.44 2.44
N SER A 368 34.30 9.25 2.33
CA SER A 368 33.69 8.50 1.24
C SER A 368 33.28 9.33 0.02
N GLY A 369 33.19 10.65 0.14
CA GLY A 369 32.97 11.60 -0.96
C GLY A 369 31.54 11.78 -1.46
N LYS A 370 30.54 11.03 -0.99
CA LYS A 370 29.14 11.19 -1.41
C LYS A 370 28.15 10.52 -0.46
N GLY A 371 27.13 11.27 0.01
CA GLY A 371 26.04 10.70 0.78
C GLY A 371 25.15 9.76 -0.05
N ARG A 372 24.51 8.80 0.60
CA ARG A 372 23.60 7.83 -0.03
C ARG A 372 22.27 8.48 -0.37
N THR A 373 21.91 8.50 -1.65
CA THR A 373 20.64 9.06 -2.14
C THR A 373 19.51 8.04 -2.15
N PHE A 374 18.28 8.51 -2.34
CA PHE A 374 17.13 7.61 -2.55
C PHE A 374 17.26 6.82 -3.86
N ALA A 375 17.87 7.40 -4.91
CA ALA A 375 18.15 6.65 -6.13
C ALA A 375 19.12 5.48 -5.90
N ASP A 376 20.12 5.67 -5.02
CA ASP A 376 21.05 4.58 -4.66
C ASP A 376 20.31 3.46 -3.91
N LEU A 377 19.45 3.80 -2.93
CA LEU A 377 18.60 2.83 -2.22
C LEU A 377 17.65 2.09 -3.19
N ALA A 378 17.00 2.81 -4.10
CA ALA A 378 16.11 2.21 -5.10
C ALA A 378 16.87 1.25 -6.02
N GLY A 379 18.05 1.64 -6.49
CA GLY A 379 18.93 0.81 -7.33
C GLY A 379 19.33 -0.51 -6.64
N GLU A 380 19.64 -0.48 -5.37
CA GLU A 380 19.95 -1.68 -4.58
C GLU A 380 18.78 -2.64 -4.46
N VAL A 381 17.57 -2.11 -4.19
CA VAL A 381 16.35 -2.93 -4.08
C VAL A 381 15.94 -3.52 -5.41
N PHE A 382 15.92 -2.73 -6.48
CA PHE A 382 15.58 -3.22 -7.82
C PHE A 382 16.66 -4.14 -8.41
N GLY A 383 17.94 -3.93 -8.10
CA GLY A 383 19.04 -4.81 -8.49
C GLY A 383 19.00 -6.20 -7.83
N ARG A 384 18.29 -6.34 -6.69
CA ARG A 384 18.03 -7.63 -6.04
C ARG A 384 16.82 -8.38 -6.62
N THR A 385 16.04 -7.73 -7.45
CA THR A 385 14.77 -8.25 -8.00
C THR A 385 14.87 -8.60 -9.51
N VAL A 386 16.04 -8.39 -10.15
CA VAL A 386 16.30 -8.68 -11.58
C VAL A 386 17.13 -9.94 -11.77
#